data_589b09eb30890aa7c4b8a3a934c8d7e3
#
_entry.id   589b09eb30890aa7c4b8a3a934c8d7e3
#
_cell.length_a   1.000
_cell.length_b   1.000
_cell.length_c   1.000
_cell.angle_alpha   90.00
_cell.angle_beta   90.00
_cell.angle_gamma   90.00
#
_symmetry.space_group_name_H-M   'P 1'
#
loop_
_entity.id
_entity.type
_entity.pdbx_description
1 polymer ?
#
loop_
_entity_poly.entity_id
_entity_poly.type
_entity_poly.pdbx_seq_one_letter_code
_entity_poly.pdbx_strand_id
1 'polypeptide(L)'
;MKKLFLAAVLSLSLFKASADEGMWLPMLLGQQVYNDMVKRGLKLTKEQLYSINKSSLKDAIIIFGGGCTGEIVSDQGLIFTNHHCGYSAIAAASSIQNNYLRDGFYAANKDLEIQSQLTVQFLDRIVDVTKDVEDGVKGLAWADRVKKLPEVFKSITDKVADKENGLSGRIYSMFKGNQYIMYVYK
;
A
#
# COMPACT_ATOMS: atom_id res chain seq x y z
N MET A 1 40.20 -17.67 -30.17
CA MET A 1 38.83 -17.19 -30.01
C MET A 1 38.11 -17.82 -28.81
N LYS A 2 38.04 -19.17 -28.66
CA LYS A 2 37.36 -19.81 -27.51
C LYS A 2 37.90 -19.40 -26.12
N LYS A 3 39.25 -19.26 -25.99
CA LYS A 3 39.87 -18.83 -24.72
C LYS A 3 39.58 -17.39 -24.35
N LEU A 4 39.46 -16.48 -25.32
CA LEU A 4 39.06 -15.08 -25.11
C LEU A 4 37.60 -14.96 -24.74
N PHE A 5 36.73 -15.75 -25.35
CA PHE A 5 35.31 -15.82 -25.00
C PHE A 5 35.10 -16.35 -23.57
N LEU A 6 35.84 -17.40 -23.18
CA LEU A 6 35.78 -17.95 -21.82
C LEU A 6 36.29 -16.94 -20.79
N ALA A 7 37.35 -16.18 -21.07
CA ALA A 7 37.88 -15.14 -20.20
C ALA A 7 36.87 -13.96 -20.06
N ALA A 8 36.20 -13.58 -21.14
CA ALA A 8 35.16 -12.55 -21.11
C ALA A 8 33.90 -12.99 -20.28
N VAL A 9 33.49 -14.24 -20.41
CA VAL A 9 32.38 -14.80 -19.60
C VAL A 9 32.76 -14.87 -18.12
N LEU A 10 34.03 -15.28 -17.82
CA LEU A 10 34.52 -15.32 -16.43
C LEU A 10 34.62 -13.93 -15.81
N SER A 11 35.01 -12.91 -16.58
CA SER A 11 35.09 -11.53 -16.08
C SER A 11 33.70 -10.91 -15.81
N LEU A 12 32.68 -11.28 -16.58
CA LEU A 12 31.29 -10.86 -16.33
C LEU A 12 30.70 -11.47 -15.04
N SER A 13 31.16 -12.66 -14.64
CA SER A 13 30.70 -13.30 -13.40
C SER A 13 31.30 -12.68 -12.12
N LEU A 14 32.30 -11.80 -12.26
CA LEU A 14 32.87 -11.06 -11.10
C LEU A 14 32.05 -9.83 -10.70
N PHE A 15 31.11 -9.39 -11.51
CA PHE A 15 30.16 -8.34 -11.12
C PHE A 15 29.13 -8.92 -10.13
N LYS A 16 29.32 -8.62 -8.85
CA LYS A 16 28.27 -8.91 -7.85
C LYS A 16 27.08 -8.02 -8.13
N ALA A 17 25.99 -8.58 -8.64
CA ALA A 17 24.72 -7.92 -8.62
C ALA A 17 24.25 -7.85 -7.15
N SER A 18 24.33 -6.67 -6.54
CA SER A 18 23.76 -6.44 -5.23
C SER A 18 22.29 -6.07 -5.45
N ALA A 19 21.39 -6.94 -5.04
CA ALA A 19 19.98 -6.60 -4.93
C ALA A 19 19.71 -6.11 -3.52
N ASP A 20 18.93 -5.04 -3.41
CA ASP A 20 18.50 -4.55 -2.12
C ASP A 20 17.30 -5.35 -1.63
N GLU A 21 17.25 -5.64 -0.35
CA GLU A 21 16.04 -6.11 0.28
C GLU A 21 14.98 -5.01 0.20
N GLY A 22 13.73 -5.40 0.04
CA GLY A 22 12.60 -4.49 -0.12
C GLY A 22 11.45 -4.79 0.84
N MET A 23 10.32 -4.12 0.62
CA MET A 23 9.09 -4.32 1.41
C MET A 23 9.22 -3.94 2.89
N TRP A 24 10.05 -2.93 3.20
CA TRP A 24 10.16 -2.40 4.55
C TRP A 24 8.88 -1.69 4.97
N LEU A 25 8.38 -2.00 6.17
CA LEU A 25 7.29 -1.24 6.78
C LEU A 25 7.84 0.12 7.26
N PRO A 26 7.39 1.25 6.74
CA PRO A 26 7.92 2.57 7.10
C PRO A 26 7.85 2.85 8.61
N MET A 27 6.79 2.37 9.29
CA MET A 27 6.65 2.51 10.74
C MET A 27 7.70 1.75 11.55
N LEU A 28 8.26 0.67 10.99
CA LEU A 28 9.27 -0.18 11.62
C LEU A 28 10.67 0.03 11.02
N LEU A 29 10.87 1.10 10.28
CA LEU A 29 12.13 1.39 9.59
C LEU A 29 13.29 1.53 10.58
N GLY A 30 14.15 0.51 10.64
CA GLY A 30 15.35 0.50 11.50
C GLY A 30 16.38 1.55 11.07
N GLN A 31 17.28 1.91 12.00
CA GLN A 31 18.29 2.93 11.73
C GLN A 31 19.27 2.53 10.62
N GLN A 32 19.61 1.25 10.56
CA GLN A 32 20.55 0.74 9.55
C GLN A 32 19.96 0.90 8.13
N VAL A 33 18.72 0.44 7.92
CA VAL A 33 18.03 0.56 6.62
C VAL A 33 17.87 2.03 6.24
N TYR A 34 17.47 2.88 7.17
CA TYR A 34 17.35 4.31 6.92
C TYR A 34 18.70 4.93 6.51
N ASN A 35 19.79 4.58 7.20
CA ASN A 35 21.12 5.06 6.85
C ASN A 35 21.55 4.63 5.43
N ASP A 36 21.19 3.41 5.03
CA ASP A 36 21.50 2.93 3.69
C ASP A 36 20.65 3.64 2.62
N MET A 37 19.39 3.95 2.92
CA MET A 37 18.56 4.80 2.06
C MET A 37 19.15 6.21 1.89
N VAL A 38 19.65 6.82 2.99
CA VAL A 38 20.32 8.14 2.96
C VAL A 38 21.60 8.08 2.11
N LYS A 39 22.44 7.06 2.28
CA LYS A 39 23.63 6.85 1.43
C LYS A 39 23.31 6.77 -0.06
N ARG A 40 22.13 6.27 -0.41
CA ARG A 40 21.62 6.14 -1.79
C ARG A 40 20.90 7.39 -2.29
N GLY A 41 20.81 8.43 -1.48
CA GLY A 41 20.30 9.74 -1.88
C GLY A 41 18.95 10.12 -1.29
N LEU A 42 18.40 9.35 -0.35
CA LEU A 42 17.19 9.77 0.38
C LEU A 42 17.46 11.04 1.15
N LYS A 43 16.63 12.06 0.93
CA LYS A 43 16.72 13.37 1.60
C LYS A 43 15.64 13.58 2.66
N LEU A 44 14.63 12.70 2.72
CA LEU A 44 13.57 12.78 3.69
C LEU A 44 14.03 12.22 5.04
N THR A 45 13.59 12.85 6.13
CA THR A 45 13.78 12.31 7.48
C THR A 45 12.85 11.11 7.72
N LYS A 46 13.11 10.31 8.74
CA LYS A 46 12.21 9.22 9.14
C LYS A 46 10.80 9.74 9.43
N GLU A 47 10.68 10.88 10.08
CA GLU A 47 9.40 11.49 10.42
C GLU A 47 8.66 11.99 9.17
N GLN A 48 9.37 12.48 8.16
CA GLN A 48 8.78 12.84 6.87
C GLN A 48 8.33 11.63 6.05
N LEU A 49 8.99 10.48 6.22
CA LEU A 49 8.55 9.22 5.59
C LEU A 49 7.29 8.68 6.27
N TYR A 50 7.32 8.62 7.60
CA TYR A 50 6.23 8.10 8.41
C TYR A 50 6.20 8.79 9.76
N SER A 51 5.07 9.43 10.07
CA SER A 51 4.78 10.00 11.39
C SER A 51 3.36 9.61 11.82
N ILE A 52 3.21 9.28 13.10
CA ILE A 52 1.89 9.05 13.70
C ILE A 52 1.20 10.39 14.01
N ASN A 53 1.98 11.39 14.39
CA ASN A 53 1.49 12.64 14.97
C ASN A 53 1.55 13.84 14.02
N LYS A 54 2.21 13.70 12.87
CA LYS A 54 2.39 14.77 11.89
C LYS A 54 2.16 14.26 10.48
N SER A 55 1.85 15.17 9.57
CA SER A 55 1.80 14.86 8.15
C SER A 55 3.14 14.30 7.66
N SER A 56 3.07 13.25 6.87
CA SER A 56 4.21 12.55 6.32
C SER A 56 3.85 11.93 4.97
N LEU A 57 4.83 11.35 4.29
CA LEU A 57 4.61 10.72 2.98
C LEU A 57 3.49 9.67 3.01
N LYS A 58 3.27 8.98 4.15
CA LYS A 58 2.18 8.00 4.30
C LYS A 58 0.80 8.58 3.99
N ASP A 59 0.58 9.88 4.24
CA ASP A 59 -0.73 10.52 4.10
C ASP A 59 -1.07 10.82 2.64
N ALA A 60 -0.06 10.84 1.77
CA ALA A 60 -0.26 10.97 0.34
C ALA A 60 -0.63 9.64 -0.34
N ILE A 61 -0.41 8.51 0.33
CA ILE A 61 -0.67 7.18 -0.21
C ILE A 61 -2.05 6.71 0.23
N ILE A 62 -2.87 6.33 -0.74
CA ILE A 62 -4.28 6.01 -0.54
C ILE A 62 -4.63 4.62 -1.08
N ILE A 63 -5.72 4.03 -0.58
CA ILE A 63 -6.38 2.93 -1.26
C ILE A 63 -7.34 3.55 -2.28
N PHE A 64 -7.17 3.19 -3.54
CA PHE A 64 -7.96 3.65 -4.66
C PHE A 64 -8.91 2.56 -5.14
N GLY A 65 -10.21 2.90 -5.30
CA GLY A 65 -11.21 1.99 -5.83
C GLY A 65 -11.39 0.69 -5.02
N GLY A 66 -11.04 0.70 -3.72
CA GLY A 66 -11.22 -0.42 -2.81
C GLY A 66 -10.13 -1.51 -2.84
N GLY A 67 -9.10 -1.40 -3.68
CA GLY A 67 -8.06 -2.44 -3.76
C GLY A 67 -6.74 -2.03 -4.39
N CYS A 68 -6.72 -0.97 -5.18
CA CYS A 68 -5.50 -0.42 -5.74
C CYS A 68 -4.80 0.56 -4.79
N THR A 69 -3.56 0.87 -5.09
CA THR A 69 -2.84 1.99 -4.49
C THR A 69 -2.90 3.19 -5.43
N GLY A 70 -3.05 4.37 -4.87
CA GLY A 70 -2.88 5.65 -5.56
C GLY A 70 -2.09 6.61 -4.69
N GLU A 71 -1.58 7.66 -5.29
CA GLU A 71 -0.88 8.73 -4.58
C GLU A 71 -1.47 10.10 -4.95
N ILE A 72 -1.68 10.92 -3.93
CA ILE A 72 -2.09 12.31 -4.09
C ILE A 72 -0.83 13.15 -4.36
N VAL A 73 -0.80 13.80 -5.51
CA VAL A 73 0.38 14.51 -6.01
C VAL A 73 0.15 16.02 -6.16
N SER A 74 -1.00 16.53 -5.73
CA SER A 74 -1.26 17.98 -5.67
C SER A 74 -2.15 18.34 -4.48
N ASP A 75 -2.13 19.62 -4.12
CA ASP A 75 -3.00 20.24 -3.13
C ASP A 75 -4.48 20.32 -3.57
N GLN A 76 -4.74 20.06 -4.84
CA GLN A 76 -6.08 20.04 -5.43
C GLN A 76 -6.67 18.62 -5.56
N GLY A 77 -5.97 17.61 -5.06
CA GLY A 77 -6.44 16.24 -5.07
C GLY A 77 -6.18 15.46 -6.36
N LEU A 78 -5.18 15.89 -7.18
CA LEU A 78 -4.75 15.07 -8.32
C LEU A 78 -4.17 13.75 -7.82
N ILE A 79 -4.68 12.65 -8.35
CA ILE A 79 -4.28 11.29 -7.97
C ILE A 79 -3.58 10.62 -9.14
N PHE A 80 -2.43 9.99 -8.87
CA PHE A 80 -1.79 9.05 -9.77
C PHE A 80 -2.10 7.63 -9.33
N THR A 81 -2.37 6.77 -10.29
CA THR A 81 -2.58 5.33 -10.08
C THR A 81 -2.30 4.58 -11.37
N ASN A 82 -2.41 3.25 -11.34
CA ASN A 82 -2.22 2.42 -12.54
C ASN A 82 -3.48 2.43 -13.41
N HIS A 83 -3.30 2.35 -14.74
CA HIS A 83 -4.38 2.31 -15.71
C HIS A 83 -5.41 1.21 -15.40
N HIS A 84 -4.97 0.01 -15.03
CA HIS A 84 -5.88 -1.10 -14.74
C HIS A 84 -6.80 -0.83 -13.53
N CYS A 85 -6.41 0.08 -12.62
CA CYS A 85 -7.22 0.46 -11.47
C CYS A 85 -8.40 1.36 -11.87
N GLY A 86 -8.24 2.16 -12.91
CA GLY A 86 -9.29 3.02 -13.47
C GLY A 86 -10.05 2.40 -14.63
N TYR A 87 -9.63 1.21 -15.11
CA TYR A 87 -10.12 0.64 -16.36
C TYR A 87 -11.66 0.57 -16.45
N SER A 88 -12.32 0.05 -15.43
CA SER A 88 -13.78 -0.08 -15.42
C SER A 88 -14.49 1.28 -15.43
N ALA A 89 -13.94 2.30 -14.75
CA ALA A 89 -14.49 3.65 -14.77
C ALA A 89 -14.30 4.30 -16.14
N ILE A 90 -13.11 4.13 -16.76
CA ILE A 90 -12.84 4.60 -18.12
C ILE A 90 -13.77 3.93 -19.14
N ALA A 91 -13.96 2.61 -19.01
CA ALA A 91 -14.88 1.87 -19.86
C ALA A 91 -16.34 2.34 -19.73
N ALA A 92 -16.80 2.56 -18.48
CA ALA A 92 -18.14 3.07 -18.20
C ALA A 92 -18.39 4.49 -18.75
N ALA A 93 -17.35 5.33 -18.76
CA ALA A 93 -17.40 6.68 -19.33
C ALA A 93 -17.28 6.69 -20.86
N SER A 94 -16.83 5.59 -21.48
CA SER A 94 -16.62 5.49 -22.92
C SER A 94 -17.94 5.22 -23.67
N SER A 95 -18.01 5.69 -24.92
CA SER A 95 -19.10 5.43 -25.86
C SER A 95 -18.52 5.13 -27.24
N ILE A 96 -19.41 4.82 -28.21
CA ILE A 96 -18.99 4.63 -29.61
C ILE A 96 -18.37 5.93 -30.17
N GLN A 97 -18.90 7.09 -29.76
CA GLN A 97 -18.45 8.41 -30.23
C GLN A 97 -17.18 8.88 -29.46
N ASN A 98 -17.05 8.50 -28.22
CA ASN A 98 -15.94 8.90 -27.34
C ASN A 98 -15.31 7.67 -26.70
N ASN A 99 -14.39 7.03 -27.40
CA ASN A 99 -13.72 5.81 -26.89
C ASN A 99 -12.47 6.16 -26.08
N TYR A 100 -12.68 6.53 -24.82
CA TYR A 100 -11.60 6.94 -23.91
C TYR A 100 -10.58 5.82 -23.60
N LEU A 101 -10.99 4.54 -23.72
CA LEU A 101 -10.05 3.42 -23.60
C LEU A 101 -9.04 3.36 -24.73
N ARG A 102 -9.47 3.74 -25.96
CA ARG A 102 -8.62 3.74 -27.15
C ARG A 102 -7.87 5.06 -27.31
N ASP A 103 -8.59 6.16 -27.15
CA ASP A 103 -8.12 7.49 -27.54
C ASP A 103 -7.50 8.28 -26.36
N GLY A 104 -7.69 7.78 -25.12
CA GLY A 104 -7.35 8.51 -23.92
C GLY A 104 -8.33 9.65 -23.62
N PHE A 105 -8.11 10.30 -22.49
CA PHE A 105 -8.87 11.49 -22.07
C PHE A 105 -7.97 12.43 -21.29
N TYR A 106 -8.12 13.71 -21.53
CA TYR A 106 -7.45 14.76 -20.78
C TYR A 106 -8.42 15.88 -20.44
N ALA A 107 -8.59 16.17 -19.16
CA ALA A 107 -9.34 17.33 -18.68
C ALA A 107 -8.38 18.51 -18.50
N ALA A 108 -8.59 19.60 -19.25
CA ALA A 108 -7.75 20.80 -19.15
C ALA A 108 -7.98 21.57 -17.83
N ASN A 109 -9.13 21.36 -17.19
CA ASN A 109 -9.50 21.91 -15.89
C ASN A 109 -10.52 20.99 -15.20
N LYS A 110 -10.84 21.27 -13.93
CA LYS A 110 -11.75 20.45 -13.13
C LYS A 110 -13.17 20.35 -13.67
N ASP A 111 -13.67 21.38 -14.34
CA ASP A 111 -15.04 21.40 -14.87
C ASP A 111 -15.22 20.43 -16.05
N LEU A 112 -14.10 20.02 -16.66
CA LEU A 112 -14.07 19.06 -17.75
C LEU A 112 -13.80 17.62 -17.28
N GLU A 113 -13.55 17.40 -15.99
CA GLU A 113 -13.34 16.05 -15.45
C GLU A 113 -14.63 15.23 -15.53
N ILE A 114 -14.48 13.97 -15.93
CA ILE A 114 -15.59 13.02 -15.98
C ILE A 114 -15.78 12.42 -14.59
N GLN A 115 -16.95 12.61 -14.01
CA GLN A 115 -17.27 12.04 -12.69
C GLN A 115 -17.33 10.52 -12.73
N SER A 116 -16.83 9.90 -11.68
CA SER A 116 -16.90 8.46 -11.47
C SER A 116 -17.44 8.13 -10.07
N GLN A 117 -17.78 6.85 -9.85
CA GLN A 117 -18.21 6.34 -8.54
C GLN A 117 -17.02 5.78 -7.72
N LEU A 118 -15.80 6.03 -8.18
CA LEU A 118 -14.61 5.58 -7.46
C LEU A 118 -14.44 6.39 -6.17
N THR A 119 -14.06 5.69 -5.12
CA THR A 119 -13.75 6.27 -3.83
C THR A 119 -12.30 6.03 -3.46
N VAL A 120 -11.77 6.83 -2.55
CA VAL A 120 -10.44 6.64 -1.97
C VAL A 120 -10.56 6.48 -0.47
N GLN A 121 -9.58 5.78 0.12
CA GLN A 121 -9.49 5.64 1.57
C GLN A 121 -8.11 6.10 2.04
N PHE A 122 -8.10 6.97 3.02
CA PHE A 122 -6.90 7.47 3.68
C PHE A 122 -6.57 6.61 4.90
N LEU A 123 -5.30 6.34 5.12
CA LEU A 123 -4.85 5.71 6.35
C LEU A 123 -4.98 6.71 7.52
N ASP A 124 -5.90 6.42 8.43
CA ASP A 124 -6.09 7.20 9.66
C ASP A 124 -5.03 6.81 10.71
N ARG A 125 -4.97 5.55 11.09
CA ARG A 125 -3.99 5.04 12.06
C ARG A 125 -3.69 3.56 11.89
N ILE A 126 -2.59 3.14 12.50
CA ILE A 126 -2.15 1.74 12.57
C ILE A 126 -2.13 1.33 14.03
N VAL A 127 -2.70 0.17 14.34
CA VAL A 127 -2.82 -0.36 15.70
C VAL A 127 -2.29 -1.79 15.74
N ASP A 128 -1.41 -2.10 16.69
CA ASP A 128 -1.05 -3.49 16.97
C ASP A 128 -2.18 -4.13 17.79
N VAL A 129 -2.81 -5.14 17.23
CA VAL A 129 -3.92 -5.88 17.82
C VAL A 129 -3.54 -7.34 18.12
N THR A 130 -2.24 -7.64 18.15
CA THR A 130 -1.73 -8.99 18.36
C THR A 130 -2.29 -9.62 19.63
N LYS A 131 -2.26 -8.85 20.74
CA LYS A 131 -2.79 -9.34 22.01
C LYS A 131 -4.29 -9.66 21.94
N ASP A 132 -5.08 -8.80 21.33
CA ASP A 132 -6.55 -9.00 21.23
C ASP A 132 -6.87 -10.23 20.36
N VAL A 133 -6.12 -10.43 19.28
CA VAL A 133 -6.26 -11.61 18.43
C VAL A 133 -5.85 -12.88 19.17
N GLU A 134 -4.69 -12.87 19.84
CA GLU A 134 -4.21 -14.02 20.62
C GLU A 134 -5.18 -14.38 21.75
N ASP A 135 -5.71 -13.42 22.47
CA ASP A 135 -6.72 -13.65 23.52
C ASP A 135 -8.00 -14.26 22.92
N GLY A 136 -8.41 -13.84 21.73
CA GLY A 136 -9.61 -14.35 21.04
C GLY A 136 -9.49 -15.81 20.55
N VAL A 137 -8.27 -16.31 20.38
CA VAL A 137 -8.01 -17.70 19.93
C VAL A 137 -7.28 -18.54 20.98
N LYS A 138 -7.17 -18.04 22.21
CA LYS A 138 -6.45 -18.70 23.30
C LYS A 138 -7.00 -20.10 23.59
N GLY A 139 -6.09 -21.06 23.75
CA GLY A 139 -6.44 -22.44 24.09
C GLY A 139 -6.99 -23.28 22.94
N LEU A 140 -7.15 -22.72 21.74
CA LEU A 140 -7.59 -23.46 20.56
C LEU A 140 -6.43 -24.20 19.88
N ALA A 141 -6.71 -25.41 19.39
CA ALA A 141 -5.81 -26.12 18.49
C ALA A 141 -5.65 -25.36 17.17
N TRP A 142 -4.53 -25.55 16.47
CA TRP A 142 -4.21 -24.78 15.25
C TRP A 142 -5.34 -24.74 14.21
N ALA A 143 -5.95 -25.88 13.91
CA ALA A 143 -7.02 -25.96 12.93
C ALA A 143 -8.27 -25.15 13.32
N ASP A 144 -8.61 -25.13 14.61
CA ASP A 144 -9.76 -24.40 15.14
C ASP A 144 -9.43 -22.90 15.27
N ARG A 145 -8.18 -22.57 15.63
CA ARG A 145 -7.65 -21.21 15.62
C ARG A 145 -7.83 -20.56 14.25
N VAL A 146 -7.40 -21.22 13.17
CA VAL A 146 -7.53 -20.71 11.80
C VAL A 146 -8.99 -20.42 11.43
N LYS A 147 -9.91 -21.31 11.81
CA LYS A 147 -11.35 -21.14 11.56
C LYS A 147 -11.94 -19.98 12.36
N LYS A 148 -11.43 -19.72 13.58
CA LYS A 148 -11.94 -18.68 14.48
C LYS A 148 -11.41 -17.29 14.14
N LEU A 149 -10.23 -17.16 13.51
CA LEU A 149 -9.61 -15.87 13.19
C LEU A 149 -10.54 -14.87 12.49
N PRO A 150 -11.32 -15.24 11.44
CA PRO A 150 -12.21 -14.28 10.78
C PRO A 150 -13.24 -13.65 11.72
N GLU A 151 -13.80 -14.42 12.65
CA GLU A 151 -14.76 -13.92 13.64
C GLU A 151 -14.09 -12.99 14.65
N VAL A 152 -12.89 -13.35 15.12
CA VAL A 152 -12.08 -12.51 16.03
C VAL A 152 -11.73 -11.20 15.33
N PHE A 153 -11.24 -11.25 14.08
CA PHE A 153 -10.94 -10.05 13.30
C PHE A 153 -12.17 -9.14 13.16
N LYS A 154 -13.31 -9.72 12.80
CA LYS A 154 -14.55 -8.97 12.70
C LYS A 154 -14.92 -8.29 14.02
N SER A 155 -14.86 -9.01 15.14
CA SER A 155 -15.13 -8.44 16.47
C SER A 155 -14.21 -7.27 16.84
N ILE A 156 -12.94 -7.31 16.43
CA ILE A 156 -11.98 -6.23 16.69
C ILE A 156 -12.25 -5.05 15.75
N THR A 157 -12.47 -5.31 14.46
CA THR A 157 -12.71 -4.25 13.47
C THR A 157 -14.04 -3.53 13.69
N ASP A 158 -15.08 -4.23 14.14
CA ASP A 158 -16.39 -3.64 14.46
C ASP A 158 -16.30 -2.59 15.59
N LYS A 159 -15.31 -2.69 16.49
CA LYS A 159 -15.11 -1.70 17.57
C LYS A 159 -14.57 -0.35 17.06
N VAL A 160 -13.93 -0.34 15.90
CA VAL A 160 -13.38 0.89 15.28
C VAL A 160 -14.22 1.38 14.11
N ALA A 161 -15.12 0.54 13.60
CA ALA A 161 -15.99 0.91 12.50
C ALA A 161 -16.96 2.02 12.94
N ASP A 162 -16.94 3.12 12.21
CA ASP A 162 -17.81 4.27 12.40
C ASP A 162 -18.34 4.71 11.04
N LYS A 163 -19.60 4.42 10.79
CA LYS A 163 -20.23 4.74 9.50
C LYS A 163 -20.44 6.23 9.29
N GLU A 164 -20.66 6.98 10.38
CA GLU A 164 -20.89 8.43 10.31
C GLU A 164 -19.60 9.16 9.92
N ASN A 165 -18.47 8.72 10.48
CA ASN A 165 -17.16 9.27 10.18
C ASN A 165 -16.41 8.52 9.07
N GLY A 166 -17.01 7.50 8.48
CA GLY A 166 -16.43 6.71 7.39
C GLY A 166 -15.26 5.80 7.80
N LEU A 167 -15.08 5.55 9.11
CA LEU A 167 -13.97 4.72 9.61
C LEU A 167 -14.23 3.23 9.40
N SER A 168 -13.21 2.53 8.95
CA SER A 168 -13.19 1.07 8.78
C SER A 168 -11.83 0.50 9.15
N GLY A 169 -11.80 -0.73 9.69
CA GLY A 169 -10.57 -1.43 10.06
C GLY A 169 -10.31 -2.65 9.18
N ARG A 170 -9.03 -2.90 8.87
CA ARG A 170 -8.57 -4.15 8.23
C ARG A 170 -7.39 -4.71 9.00
N ILE A 171 -7.46 -5.99 9.39
CA ILE A 171 -6.37 -6.67 10.12
C ILE A 171 -5.56 -7.51 9.15
N TYR A 172 -4.25 -7.36 9.22
CA TYR A 172 -3.29 -8.15 8.46
C TYR A 172 -2.42 -8.98 9.40
N SER A 173 -2.26 -10.25 9.05
CA SER A 173 -1.32 -11.15 9.70
C SER A 173 0.08 -10.91 9.16
N MET A 174 1.02 -10.58 10.03
CA MET A 174 2.43 -10.35 9.71
C MET A 174 3.29 -11.48 10.24
N PHE A 175 4.47 -11.66 9.65
CA PHE A 175 5.50 -12.61 10.09
C PHE A 175 4.94 -14.02 10.38
N LYS A 176 4.14 -14.54 9.42
CA LYS A 176 3.51 -15.88 9.51
C LYS A 176 2.56 -16.06 10.71
N GLY A 177 1.88 -15.00 11.13
CA GLY A 177 0.92 -15.04 12.23
C GLY A 177 1.51 -14.73 13.61
N ASN A 178 2.74 -14.24 13.68
CA ASN A 178 3.36 -13.81 14.92
C ASN A 178 2.96 -12.39 15.35
N GLN A 179 2.37 -11.61 14.43
CA GLN A 179 1.88 -10.28 14.70
C GLN A 179 0.63 -9.99 13.90
N TYR A 180 -0.29 -9.23 14.47
CA TYR A 180 -1.53 -8.78 13.81
C TYR A 180 -1.64 -7.28 13.91
N ILE A 181 -1.64 -6.64 12.74
CA ILE A 181 -1.68 -5.18 12.61
C ILE A 181 -3.01 -4.77 11.99
N MET A 182 -3.72 -3.89 12.68
CA MET A 182 -4.94 -3.28 12.17
C MET A 182 -4.63 -1.93 11.55
N TYR A 183 -5.01 -1.75 10.30
CA TYR A 183 -5.00 -0.49 9.59
C TYR A 183 -6.41 0.08 9.62
N VAL A 184 -6.55 1.29 10.15
CA VAL A 184 -7.82 2.02 10.18
C VAL A 184 -7.81 3.04 9.06
N TYR A 185 -8.86 3.03 8.26
CA TYR A 185 -9.03 3.91 7.10
C TYR A 185 -10.28 4.77 7.27
N LYS A 186 -10.22 5.93 6.63
CA LYS A 186 -11.33 6.87 6.50
C LYS A 186 -11.64 7.10 5.02
#